data_f7980f75c7bf76b85d21e9865428a7ab
#
_entry.id   f7980f75c7bf76b85d21e9865428a7ab
#
_cell.length_a   1.000
_cell.length_b   1.000
_cell.length_c   1.000
_cell.angle_alpha   90.00
_cell.angle_beta   90.00
_cell.angle_gamma   90.00
#
_symmetry.space_group_name_H-M   'P 1'
#
loop_
_entity.id
_entity.type
_entity.pdbx_description
1 polymer ?
#
loop_
_entity_poly.entity_id
_entity_poly.type
_entity_poly.pdbx_seq_one_letter_code
_entity_poly.pdbx_strand_id
1 'polypeptide(L)'
;SKARSSLWQVTKKVFSMPGNLIRSCIIGEIVAIIPGAGGNIANLVAYNEAKRASKHPEKFGTGVSEGLIATESSNNVTVAGSMVPLLTLGIPGAPPDAVILGVMLLHGLRPGIELFTTSGHLTYGFIISMGFAAVAMVPVGLLGGRLIYKVIFRTPYYFLVPTIAMATILGTYAVRNSHTDVIIMLILGTMGHLFKQVGVAPAPIVLGLILGKIAEMGYVQTILTGQAYQYPFLKLFESGLSHILIGMILVSATWPYLSALKRRIKSRSQKV
;
A
#
# COMPACT_ATOMS: atom_id res chain seq x y z
N SER A 1 -28.37 15.61 14.14
CA SER A 1 -27.83 15.52 15.50
C SER A 1 -26.32 15.37 15.44
N LYS A 2 -25.59 16.40 15.86
CA LYS A 2 -24.13 16.37 16.05
C LYS A 2 -23.82 15.53 17.28
N ALA A 3 -23.83 14.23 17.16
CA ALA A 3 -23.27 13.35 18.21
C ALA A 3 -21.74 13.56 18.21
N ARG A 4 -21.25 14.44 19.08
CA ARG A 4 -19.84 14.51 19.43
C ARG A 4 -19.50 13.24 20.21
N SER A 5 -19.10 12.17 19.50
CA SER A 5 -18.53 11.01 20.17
C SER A 5 -17.26 11.46 20.89
N SER A 6 -17.19 11.19 22.19
CA SER A 6 -15.98 11.42 22.98
C SER A 6 -14.85 10.55 22.42
N LEU A 7 -13.62 11.06 22.39
CA LEU A 7 -12.44 10.27 22.00
C LEU A 7 -12.35 8.96 22.78
N TRP A 8 -12.71 9.02 24.07
CA TRP A 8 -12.77 7.84 24.93
C TRP A 8 -13.78 6.77 24.43
N GLN A 9 -14.94 7.19 23.94
CA GLN A 9 -15.94 6.27 23.38
C GLN A 9 -15.43 5.62 22.09
N VAL A 10 -14.73 6.39 21.22
CA VAL A 10 -14.13 5.86 19.99
C VAL A 10 -13.02 4.86 20.34
N THR A 11 -12.12 5.20 21.25
CA THR A 11 -11.05 4.32 21.71
C THR A 11 -11.62 3.02 22.27
N LYS A 12 -12.62 3.12 23.17
CA LYS A 12 -13.30 1.94 23.72
C LYS A 12 -13.93 1.09 22.63
N LYS A 13 -14.51 1.72 21.60
CA LYS A 13 -15.13 1.01 20.46
C LYS A 13 -14.09 0.25 19.64
N VAL A 14 -12.93 0.84 19.36
CA VAL A 14 -11.83 0.18 18.65
C VAL A 14 -11.36 -1.06 19.40
N PHE A 15 -11.05 -0.91 20.69
CA PHE A 15 -10.58 -2.02 21.52
C PHE A 15 -11.67 -3.03 21.90
N SER A 16 -12.94 -2.72 21.69
CA SER A 16 -14.04 -3.71 21.86
C SER A 16 -14.11 -4.74 20.74
N MET A 17 -13.31 -4.60 19.68
CA MET A 17 -13.28 -5.50 18.52
C MET A 17 -11.87 -6.07 18.28
N PRO A 18 -11.24 -6.71 19.28
CA PRO A 18 -9.83 -7.13 19.16
C PRO A 18 -9.60 -8.13 18.04
N GLY A 19 -10.53 -9.04 17.79
CA GLY A 19 -10.40 -10.01 16.70
C GLY A 19 -10.40 -9.36 15.30
N ASN A 20 -11.19 -8.29 15.10
CA ASN A 20 -11.18 -7.53 13.86
C ASN A 20 -9.88 -6.72 13.72
N LEU A 21 -9.44 -6.09 14.81
CA LEU A 21 -8.21 -5.29 14.86
C LEU A 21 -7.00 -6.16 14.53
N ILE A 22 -6.78 -7.26 15.26
CA ILE A 22 -5.61 -8.14 15.09
C ILE A 22 -5.60 -8.75 13.69
N ARG A 23 -6.73 -9.28 13.23
CA ARG A 23 -6.84 -9.86 11.88
C ARG A 23 -6.46 -8.85 10.81
N SER A 24 -6.96 -7.62 10.91
CA SER A 24 -6.68 -6.57 9.93
C SER A 24 -5.23 -6.10 9.97
N CYS A 25 -4.62 -6.06 11.16
CA CYS A 25 -3.19 -5.80 11.29
C CYS A 25 -2.35 -6.91 10.64
N ILE A 26 -2.67 -8.17 10.86
CA ILE A 26 -1.96 -9.31 10.25
C ILE A 26 -2.09 -9.26 8.71
N ILE A 27 -3.27 -8.97 8.20
CA ILE A 27 -3.49 -8.82 6.75
C ILE A 27 -2.65 -7.65 6.20
N GLY A 28 -2.67 -6.51 6.89
CA GLY A 28 -1.89 -5.33 6.53
C GLY A 28 -0.40 -5.63 6.44
N GLU A 29 0.14 -6.31 7.44
CA GLU A 29 1.55 -6.68 7.52
C GLU A 29 1.94 -7.64 6.38
N ILE A 30 1.21 -8.74 6.21
CA ILE A 30 1.51 -9.74 5.17
C ILE A 30 1.46 -9.12 3.77
N VAL A 31 0.46 -8.28 3.49
CA VAL A 31 0.34 -7.62 2.18
C VAL A 31 1.44 -6.61 1.96
N ALA A 32 1.86 -5.89 3.01
CA ALA A 32 2.88 -4.85 2.92
C ALA A 32 4.30 -5.39 2.68
N ILE A 33 4.60 -6.61 3.15
CA ILE A 33 5.87 -7.29 2.85
C ILE A 33 6.05 -7.52 1.35
N ILE A 34 4.94 -7.60 0.59
CA ILE A 34 5.01 -7.75 -0.87
C ILE A 34 5.24 -6.37 -1.49
N PRO A 35 6.42 -6.14 -2.12
CA PRO A 35 6.74 -4.83 -2.70
C PRO A 35 5.68 -4.40 -3.73
N GLY A 36 5.23 -3.15 -3.63
CA GLY A 36 4.27 -2.58 -4.56
C GLY A 36 2.79 -2.96 -4.34
N ALA A 37 2.48 -3.90 -3.45
CA ALA A 37 1.10 -4.19 -3.08
C ALA A 37 0.43 -2.99 -2.37
N GLY A 38 1.18 -2.33 -1.50
CA GLY A 38 0.79 -1.08 -0.85
C GLY A 38 -0.46 -1.16 0.04
N GLY A 39 -0.71 -0.06 0.76
CA GLY A 39 -1.83 0.05 1.70
C GLY A 39 -3.21 -0.10 1.04
N ASN A 40 -3.36 0.30 -0.22
CA ASN A 40 -4.65 0.23 -0.91
C ASN A 40 -5.15 -1.21 -1.09
N ILE A 41 -4.26 -2.15 -1.44
CA ILE A 41 -4.62 -3.56 -1.57
C ILE A 41 -4.88 -4.15 -0.19
N ALA A 42 -4.03 -3.87 0.77
CA ALA A 42 -4.18 -4.31 2.16
C ALA A 42 -5.52 -3.88 2.76
N ASN A 43 -5.91 -2.62 2.55
CA ASN A 43 -7.18 -2.07 3.03
C ASN A 43 -8.39 -2.79 2.43
N LEU A 44 -8.37 -3.06 1.13
CA LEU A 44 -9.47 -3.76 0.44
C LEU A 44 -9.58 -5.21 0.92
N VAL A 45 -8.46 -5.90 1.08
CA VAL A 45 -8.43 -7.28 1.60
C VAL A 45 -8.93 -7.32 3.03
N ALA A 46 -8.44 -6.43 3.90
CA ALA A 46 -8.87 -6.34 5.29
C ALA A 46 -10.36 -6.00 5.41
N TYR A 47 -10.88 -5.08 4.59
CA TYR A 47 -12.30 -4.74 4.56
C TYR A 47 -13.17 -5.93 4.15
N ASN A 48 -12.80 -6.63 3.08
CA ASN A 48 -13.55 -7.78 2.60
C ASN A 48 -13.54 -8.93 3.61
N GLU A 49 -12.41 -9.15 4.25
CA GLU A 49 -12.28 -10.18 5.29
C GLU A 49 -13.05 -9.81 6.56
N ALA A 50 -13.05 -8.54 6.95
CA ALA A 50 -13.89 -8.05 8.05
C ALA A 50 -15.39 -8.22 7.73
N LYS A 51 -15.81 -7.91 6.50
CA LYS A 51 -17.18 -8.12 6.03
C LYS A 51 -17.57 -9.60 6.06
N ARG A 52 -16.66 -10.49 5.62
CA ARG A 52 -16.91 -11.95 5.61
C ARG A 52 -17.08 -12.53 7.00
N ALA A 53 -16.32 -12.02 7.97
CA ALA A 53 -16.33 -12.52 9.35
C ALA A 53 -17.30 -11.76 10.27
N SER A 54 -17.97 -10.73 9.78
CA SER A 54 -18.94 -9.96 10.56
C SER A 54 -20.25 -10.74 10.73
N LYS A 55 -20.90 -10.51 11.86
CA LYS A 55 -22.29 -10.98 12.09
C LYS A 55 -23.32 -10.20 11.26
N HIS A 56 -22.95 -9.03 10.75
CA HIS A 56 -23.82 -8.12 10.01
C HIS A 56 -23.18 -7.65 8.71
N PRO A 57 -22.86 -8.56 7.76
CA PRO A 57 -22.18 -8.22 6.52
C PRO A 57 -22.98 -7.27 5.62
N GLU A 58 -24.30 -7.23 5.79
CA GLU A 58 -25.22 -6.34 5.05
C GLU A 58 -25.04 -4.86 5.42
N LYS A 59 -24.46 -4.57 6.60
CA LYS A 59 -24.20 -3.18 7.04
C LYS A 59 -22.92 -2.57 6.47
N PHE A 60 -22.09 -3.40 5.81
CA PHE A 60 -20.87 -2.89 5.20
C PHE A 60 -21.20 -2.02 3.98
N GLY A 61 -20.55 -0.88 3.87
CA GLY A 61 -20.89 0.19 2.92
C GLY A 61 -21.74 1.32 3.49
N THR A 62 -22.31 1.17 4.69
CA THR A 62 -23.12 2.21 5.37
C THR A 62 -22.34 2.99 6.44
N GLY A 63 -21.03 2.81 6.52
CA GLY A 63 -20.18 3.49 7.52
C GLY A 63 -20.07 2.74 8.86
N VAL A 64 -20.21 1.42 8.86
CA VAL A 64 -20.07 0.61 10.08
C VAL A 64 -18.63 0.65 10.61
N SER A 65 -18.50 0.74 11.94
CA SER A 65 -17.21 0.85 12.62
C SER A 65 -16.27 -0.33 12.33
N GLU A 66 -16.80 -1.53 12.13
CA GLU A 66 -16.00 -2.73 11.79
C GLU A 66 -15.19 -2.54 10.51
N GLY A 67 -15.82 -1.98 9.47
CA GLY A 67 -15.16 -1.71 8.20
C GLY A 67 -14.08 -0.63 8.33
N LEU A 68 -14.38 0.45 9.07
CA LEU A 68 -13.40 1.52 9.32
C LEU A 68 -12.20 1.02 10.13
N ILE A 69 -12.43 0.25 11.20
CA ILE A 69 -11.36 -0.33 12.00
C ILE A 69 -10.49 -1.23 11.14
N ALA A 70 -11.09 -2.06 10.28
CA ALA A 70 -10.33 -2.97 9.44
C ALA A 70 -9.43 -2.23 8.44
N THR A 71 -9.95 -1.24 7.73
CA THR A 71 -9.18 -0.48 6.74
C THR A 71 -8.08 0.36 7.38
N GLU A 72 -8.40 1.08 8.45
CA GLU A 72 -7.44 1.99 9.07
C GLU A 72 -6.34 1.23 9.81
N SER A 73 -6.67 0.12 10.48
CA SER A 73 -5.67 -0.72 11.15
C SER A 73 -4.71 -1.36 10.14
N SER A 74 -5.25 -1.90 9.05
CA SER A 74 -4.46 -2.45 7.97
C SER A 74 -3.55 -1.39 7.35
N ASN A 75 -4.07 -0.19 7.07
CA ASN A 75 -3.31 0.90 6.50
C ASN A 75 -2.13 1.34 7.37
N ASN A 76 -2.34 1.46 8.68
CA ASN A 76 -1.27 1.85 9.60
C ASN A 76 -0.14 0.83 9.65
N VAL A 77 -0.46 -0.45 9.67
CA VAL A 77 0.52 -1.52 9.76
C VAL A 77 1.33 -1.66 8.46
N THR A 78 0.76 -1.31 7.30
CA THR A 78 1.51 -1.38 6.03
C THR A 78 2.77 -0.51 6.01
N VAL A 79 2.82 0.54 6.82
CA VAL A 79 4.03 1.37 6.94
C VAL A 79 5.18 0.60 7.59
N ALA A 80 4.89 -0.20 8.62
CA ALA A 80 5.89 -1.05 9.25
C ALA A 80 6.24 -2.25 8.36
N GLY A 81 5.24 -2.88 7.76
CA GLY A 81 5.42 -4.04 6.89
C GLY A 81 6.27 -3.75 5.65
N SER A 82 6.12 -2.58 5.04
CA SER A 82 6.93 -2.17 3.89
C SER A 82 8.41 -1.89 4.24
N MET A 83 8.70 -1.61 5.53
CA MET A 83 10.09 -1.49 5.99
C MET A 83 10.83 -2.83 6.00
N VAL A 84 10.14 -3.95 6.09
CA VAL A 84 10.78 -5.28 6.07
C VAL A 84 11.56 -5.49 4.75
N PRO A 85 10.94 -5.46 3.57
CA PRO A 85 11.68 -5.58 2.31
C PRO A 85 12.63 -4.41 2.07
N LEU A 86 12.32 -3.21 2.54
CA LEU A 86 13.21 -2.06 2.41
C LEU A 86 14.53 -2.27 3.14
N LEU A 87 14.49 -2.60 4.43
CA LEU A 87 15.68 -2.73 5.26
C LEU A 87 16.47 -4.00 4.96
N THR A 88 15.79 -5.08 4.57
CA THR A 88 16.42 -6.38 4.32
C THR A 88 16.92 -6.57 2.89
N LEU A 89 16.17 -6.08 1.91
CA LEU A 89 16.44 -6.30 0.48
C LEU A 89 16.73 -5.01 -0.29
N GLY A 90 16.52 -3.84 0.29
CA GLY A 90 16.63 -2.56 -0.40
C GLY A 90 15.52 -2.33 -1.43
N ILE A 91 14.37 -3.00 -1.27
CA ILE A 91 13.25 -2.90 -2.19
C ILE A 91 12.15 -2.07 -1.52
N PRO A 92 11.87 -0.84 -1.99
CA PRO A 92 10.82 -0.01 -1.42
C PRO A 92 9.43 -0.60 -1.75
N GLY A 93 8.58 -0.74 -0.74
CA GLY A 93 7.21 -1.22 -0.88
C GLY A 93 6.21 -0.14 -1.29
N ALA A 94 6.54 1.13 -1.01
CA ALA A 94 5.70 2.30 -1.27
C ALA A 94 6.56 3.53 -1.65
N PRO A 95 5.99 4.59 -2.24
CA PRO A 95 6.75 5.78 -2.60
C PRO A 95 7.51 6.44 -1.46
N PRO A 96 6.97 6.57 -0.23
CA PRO A 96 7.73 7.09 0.90
C PRO A 96 8.97 6.26 1.24
N ASP A 97 8.90 4.95 1.07
CA ASP A 97 10.01 4.04 1.36
C ASP A 97 11.21 4.29 0.43
N ALA A 98 10.92 4.66 -0.82
CA ALA A 98 11.98 5.02 -1.78
C ALA A 98 12.73 6.29 -1.36
N VAL A 99 12.04 7.23 -0.73
CA VAL A 99 12.69 8.44 -0.16
C VAL A 99 13.57 8.04 1.03
N ILE A 100 13.07 7.18 1.92
CA ILE A 100 13.83 6.66 3.06
C ILE A 100 15.08 5.91 2.57
N LEU A 101 14.93 5.05 1.55
CA LEU A 101 16.06 4.35 0.93
C LEU A 101 17.10 5.34 0.40
N GLY A 102 16.66 6.38 -0.30
CA GLY A 102 17.56 7.42 -0.82
C GLY A 102 18.35 8.10 0.29
N VAL A 103 17.69 8.48 1.38
CA VAL A 103 18.34 9.07 2.55
C VAL A 103 19.33 8.09 3.19
N MET A 104 18.95 6.82 3.36
CA MET A 104 19.87 5.80 3.89
C MET A 104 21.14 5.66 3.05
N LEU A 105 20.99 5.59 1.72
CA LEU A 105 22.13 5.48 0.81
C LEU A 105 23.02 6.71 0.83
N LEU A 106 22.45 7.93 0.96
CA LEU A 106 23.23 9.17 1.12
C LEU A 106 24.06 9.18 2.40
N HIS A 107 23.58 8.52 3.46
CA HIS A 107 24.32 8.34 4.72
C HIS A 107 25.24 7.11 4.73
N GLY A 108 25.43 6.44 3.58
CA GLY A 108 26.27 5.26 3.46
C GLY A 108 25.67 3.99 4.05
N LEU A 109 24.39 4.01 4.43
CA LEU A 109 23.67 2.86 4.99
C LEU A 109 23.09 2.02 3.84
N ARG A 110 23.63 0.84 3.63
CA ARG A 110 23.16 -0.09 2.60
C ARG A 110 22.18 -1.08 3.20
N PRO A 111 20.95 -1.21 2.67
CA PRO A 111 20.03 -2.27 3.08
C PRO A 111 20.65 -3.66 2.90
N GLY A 112 20.25 -4.57 3.76
CA GLY A 112 20.75 -5.94 3.77
C GLY A 112 21.19 -6.38 5.16
N ILE A 113 21.80 -7.55 5.25
CA ILE A 113 22.30 -8.12 6.52
C ILE A 113 23.31 -7.19 7.17
N GLU A 114 24.17 -6.53 6.39
CA GLU A 114 25.18 -5.60 6.87
C GLU A 114 24.60 -4.43 7.65
N LEU A 115 23.39 -3.98 7.29
CA LEU A 115 22.68 -2.92 7.99
C LEU A 115 22.41 -3.28 9.46
N PHE A 116 22.12 -4.52 9.74
CA PHE A 116 21.82 -5.01 11.10
C PHE A 116 23.07 -5.41 11.88
N THR A 117 24.12 -5.82 11.20
CA THR A 117 25.38 -6.26 11.84
C THR A 117 26.37 -5.12 12.04
N THR A 118 26.61 -4.33 11.00
CA THR A 118 27.63 -3.28 11.03
C THR A 118 27.06 -1.95 11.54
N SER A 119 25.81 -1.61 11.15
CA SER A 119 25.13 -0.35 11.51
C SER A 119 23.94 -0.59 12.43
N GLY A 120 23.96 -1.65 13.23
CA GLY A 120 22.82 -2.10 14.03
C GLY A 120 22.28 -1.03 14.97
N HIS A 121 23.14 -0.23 15.60
CA HIS A 121 22.71 0.84 16.50
C HIS A 121 21.85 1.91 15.80
N LEU A 122 22.18 2.27 14.54
CA LEU A 122 21.38 3.20 13.74
C LEU A 122 20.08 2.55 13.29
N THR A 123 20.14 1.30 12.85
CA THR A 123 18.98 0.54 12.37
C THR A 123 17.94 0.33 13.46
N TYR A 124 18.35 -0.15 14.62
CA TYR A 124 17.45 -0.32 15.76
C TYR A 124 16.97 1.02 16.31
N GLY A 125 17.82 2.07 16.30
CA GLY A 125 17.43 3.43 16.63
C GLY A 125 16.32 3.94 15.69
N PHE A 126 16.44 3.70 14.40
CA PHE A 126 15.42 4.01 13.41
C PHE A 126 14.11 3.26 13.67
N ILE A 127 14.16 1.94 13.89
CA ILE A 127 12.96 1.14 14.19
C ILE A 127 12.27 1.64 15.46
N ILE A 128 13.01 1.94 16.52
CA ILE A 128 12.46 2.48 17.76
C ILE A 128 11.85 3.86 17.52
N SER A 129 12.49 4.71 16.72
CA SER A 129 11.98 6.04 16.38
C SER A 129 10.65 5.98 15.63
N MET A 130 10.45 4.98 14.77
CA MET A 130 9.15 4.72 14.14
C MET A 130 8.05 4.41 15.17
N GLY A 131 8.38 3.66 16.23
CA GLY A 131 7.46 3.42 17.34
C GLY A 131 7.04 4.72 18.05
N PHE A 132 8.01 5.61 18.33
CA PHE A 132 7.71 6.93 18.91
C PHE A 132 6.89 7.79 17.94
N ALA A 133 7.20 7.77 16.64
CA ALA A 133 6.44 8.48 15.61
C ALA A 133 4.98 7.99 15.54
N ALA A 134 4.75 6.68 15.64
CA ALA A 134 3.41 6.10 15.68
C ALA A 134 2.59 6.60 16.87
N VAL A 135 3.21 6.71 18.06
CA VAL A 135 2.56 7.30 19.25
C VAL A 135 2.29 8.79 19.06
N ALA A 136 3.28 9.54 18.54
CA ALA A 136 3.15 10.98 18.28
C ALA A 136 2.12 11.29 17.19
N MET A 137 1.89 10.38 16.25
CA MET A 137 0.87 10.52 15.19
C MET A 137 -0.53 10.68 15.78
N VAL A 138 -0.84 10.10 16.94
CA VAL A 138 -2.18 10.18 17.55
C VAL A 138 -2.54 11.63 17.91
N PRO A 139 -1.79 12.37 18.75
CA PRO A 139 -2.12 13.76 19.06
C PRO A 139 -2.01 14.67 17.83
N VAL A 140 -1.00 14.49 16.98
CA VAL A 140 -0.81 15.29 15.75
C VAL A 140 -1.99 15.07 14.79
N GLY A 141 -2.41 13.82 14.59
CA GLY A 141 -3.55 13.48 13.74
C GLY A 141 -4.87 14.04 14.29
N LEU A 142 -5.07 14.00 15.59
CA LEU A 142 -6.28 14.56 16.24
C LEU A 142 -6.34 16.09 16.12
N LEU A 143 -5.24 16.79 16.32
CA LEU A 143 -5.16 18.24 16.19
C LEU A 143 -5.23 18.69 14.73
N GLY A 144 -4.39 18.09 13.88
CA GLY A 144 -4.34 18.37 12.45
C GLY A 144 -5.64 18.00 11.74
N GLY A 145 -6.20 16.84 12.05
CA GLY A 145 -7.48 16.37 11.50
C GLY A 145 -8.64 17.33 11.82
N ARG A 146 -8.68 17.90 13.03
CA ARG A 146 -9.70 18.93 13.38
C ARG A 146 -9.54 20.20 12.57
N LEU A 147 -8.29 20.65 12.35
CA LEU A 147 -8.00 21.84 11.57
C LEU A 147 -8.36 21.62 10.10
N ILE A 148 -7.88 20.52 9.52
CA ILE A 148 -8.11 20.14 8.12
C ILE A 148 -9.60 19.95 7.86
N TYR A 149 -10.31 19.23 8.74
CA TYR A 149 -11.76 19.07 8.66
C TYR A 149 -12.48 20.44 8.60
N LYS A 150 -12.11 21.35 9.51
CA LYS A 150 -12.72 22.70 9.57
C LYS A 150 -12.46 23.51 8.30
N VAL A 151 -11.26 23.41 7.72
CA VAL A 151 -10.89 24.07 6.47
C VAL A 151 -11.64 23.48 5.29
N ILE A 152 -11.56 22.15 5.11
CA ILE A 152 -12.16 21.46 3.95
C ILE A 152 -13.68 21.64 3.92
N PHE A 153 -14.37 21.42 5.05
CA PHE A 153 -15.83 21.52 5.09
C PHE A 153 -16.38 22.96 5.08
N ARG A 154 -15.53 23.97 5.30
CA ARG A 154 -15.89 25.37 5.15
C ARG A 154 -15.56 25.93 3.77
N THR A 155 -14.69 25.27 3.03
CA THR A 155 -14.29 25.70 1.68
C THR A 155 -15.31 25.18 0.66
N PRO A 156 -15.96 26.07 -0.13
CA PRO A 156 -16.84 25.64 -1.20
C PRO A 156 -16.11 24.76 -2.22
N TYR A 157 -16.81 23.78 -2.76
CA TYR A 157 -16.25 22.76 -3.65
C TYR A 157 -15.57 23.35 -4.91
N TYR A 158 -16.09 24.46 -5.42
CA TYR A 158 -15.55 25.18 -6.58
C TYR A 158 -14.19 25.84 -6.32
N PHE A 159 -13.83 26.11 -5.07
CA PHE A 159 -12.48 26.53 -4.70
C PHE A 159 -11.56 25.34 -4.40
N LEU A 160 -12.10 24.27 -3.80
CA LEU A 160 -11.34 23.12 -3.37
C LEU A 160 -10.70 22.38 -4.56
N VAL A 161 -11.47 22.16 -5.64
CA VAL A 161 -10.98 21.42 -6.81
C VAL A 161 -9.83 22.13 -7.52
N PRO A 162 -9.92 23.43 -7.88
CA PRO A 162 -8.79 24.15 -8.48
C PRO A 162 -7.57 24.21 -7.56
N THR A 163 -7.78 24.38 -6.25
CA THR A 163 -6.68 24.45 -5.28
C THR A 163 -5.93 23.12 -5.23
N ILE A 164 -6.63 21.98 -5.21
CA ILE A 164 -6.01 20.64 -5.25
C ILE A 164 -5.26 20.46 -6.59
N ALA A 165 -5.86 20.82 -7.71
CA ALA A 165 -5.23 20.72 -9.01
C ALA A 165 -3.93 21.54 -9.08
N MET A 166 -3.98 22.81 -8.61
CA MET A 166 -2.80 23.69 -8.55
C MET A 166 -1.72 23.10 -7.63
N ALA A 167 -2.09 22.62 -6.44
CA ALA A 167 -1.17 21.99 -5.49
C ALA A 167 -0.53 20.72 -6.09
N THR A 168 -1.27 19.95 -6.87
CA THR A 168 -0.74 18.76 -7.56
C THR A 168 0.29 19.13 -8.62
N ILE A 169 0.01 20.17 -9.44
CA ILE A 169 0.94 20.69 -10.45
C ILE A 169 2.23 21.20 -9.80
N LEU A 170 2.09 22.06 -8.79
CA LEU A 170 3.22 22.61 -8.06
C LEU A 170 4.04 21.51 -7.35
N GLY A 171 3.35 20.56 -6.73
CA GLY A 171 3.99 19.41 -6.07
C GLY A 171 4.79 18.53 -7.03
N THR A 172 4.21 18.21 -8.19
CA THR A 172 4.90 17.43 -9.22
C THR A 172 6.14 18.14 -9.75
N TYR A 173 6.03 19.44 -10.00
CA TYR A 173 7.18 20.26 -10.43
C TYR A 173 8.26 20.32 -9.35
N ALA A 174 7.88 20.54 -8.10
CA ALA A 174 8.81 20.72 -6.97
C ALA A 174 9.66 19.49 -6.67
N VAL A 175 9.21 18.28 -7.00
CA VAL A 175 9.95 17.03 -6.74
C VAL A 175 11.25 16.95 -7.54
N ARG A 176 11.23 17.35 -8.81
CA ARG A 176 12.38 17.19 -9.73
C ARG A 176 12.72 18.44 -10.55
N ASN A 177 12.03 19.57 -10.32
CA ASN A 177 12.11 20.79 -11.11
C ASN A 177 11.93 20.53 -12.63
N SER A 178 11.04 19.60 -13.00
CA SER A 178 10.85 19.12 -14.36
C SER A 178 9.47 19.48 -14.89
N HIS A 179 9.42 20.29 -15.92
CA HIS A 179 8.17 20.57 -16.67
C HIS A 179 7.63 19.31 -17.37
N THR A 180 8.53 18.42 -17.80
CA THR A 180 8.15 17.16 -18.44
C THR A 180 7.33 16.27 -17.51
N ASP A 181 7.69 16.23 -16.23
CA ASP A 181 6.97 15.44 -15.22
C ASP A 181 5.55 15.97 -15.02
N VAL A 182 5.35 17.30 -15.09
CA VAL A 182 4.02 17.92 -15.04
C VAL A 182 3.18 17.54 -16.25
N ILE A 183 3.78 17.56 -17.46
CA ILE A 183 3.09 17.16 -18.68
C ILE A 183 2.68 15.68 -18.62
N ILE A 184 3.60 14.80 -18.21
CA ILE A 184 3.33 13.37 -18.01
C ILE A 184 2.21 13.17 -17.00
N MET A 185 2.24 13.88 -15.88
CA MET A 185 1.19 13.83 -14.84
C MET A 185 -0.17 14.22 -15.41
N LEU A 186 -0.26 15.29 -16.20
CA LEU A 186 -1.51 15.73 -16.82
C LEU A 186 -2.04 14.71 -17.83
N ILE A 187 -1.17 14.15 -18.67
CA ILE A 187 -1.53 13.09 -19.63
C ILE A 187 -2.05 11.86 -18.89
N LEU A 188 -1.28 11.34 -17.95
CA LEU A 188 -1.66 10.15 -17.19
C LEU A 188 -2.91 10.39 -16.34
N GLY A 189 -3.08 11.58 -15.77
CA GLY A 189 -4.27 11.94 -15.02
C GLY A 189 -5.53 11.97 -15.89
N THR A 190 -5.41 12.53 -17.10
CA THR A 190 -6.50 12.54 -18.09
C THR A 190 -6.82 11.12 -18.56
N MET A 191 -5.81 10.32 -18.89
CA MET A 191 -5.98 8.91 -19.24
C MET A 191 -6.66 8.12 -18.11
N GLY A 192 -6.22 8.31 -16.86
CA GLY A 192 -6.82 7.68 -15.69
C GLY A 192 -8.30 8.03 -15.52
N HIS A 193 -8.68 9.29 -15.83
CA HIS A 193 -10.07 9.71 -15.83
C HIS A 193 -10.89 9.00 -16.93
N LEU A 194 -10.36 8.91 -18.14
CA LEU A 194 -11.00 8.20 -19.25
C LEU A 194 -11.15 6.71 -18.97
N PHE A 195 -10.13 6.07 -18.44
CA PHE A 195 -10.18 4.65 -18.04
C PHE A 195 -11.24 4.40 -16.97
N LYS A 196 -11.38 5.31 -16.01
CA LYS A 196 -12.43 5.21 -15.00
C LYS A 196 -13.84 5.26 -15.61
N GLN A 197 -14.06 6.03 -16.69
CA GLN A 197 -15.35 6.09 -17.37
C GLN A 197 -15.72 4.77 -18.04
N VAL A 198 -14.74 3.99 -18.51
CA VAL A 198 -14.94 2.65 -19.09
C VAL A 198 -14.84 1.51 -18.06
N GLY A 199 -14.86 1.85 -16.77
CA GLY A 199 -14.88 0.87 -15.68
C GLY A 199 -13.51 0.29 -15.30
N VAL A 200 -12.42 0.83 -15.83
CA VAL A 200 -11.06 0.41 -15.46
C VAL A 200 -10.56 1.24 -14.27
N ALA A 201 -10.19 0.56 -13.19
CA ALA A 201 -9.64 1.23 -12.02
C ALA A 201 -8.22 1.76 -12.30
N PRO A 202 -7.90 3.04 -11.98
CA PRO A 202 -6.56 3.60 -12.20
C PRO A 202 -5.47 2.99 -11.32
N ALA A 203 -5.81 2.50 -10.13
CA ALA A 203 -4.85 2.00 -9.15
C ALA A 203 -3.94 0.87 -9.67
N PRO A 204 -4.41 -0.17 -10.38
CA PRO A 204 -3.54 -1.19 -10.99
C PRO A 204 -2.58 -0.63 -12.03
N ILE A 205 -2.98 0.42 -12.77
CA ILE A 205 -2.13 1.06 -13.80
C ILE A 205 -0.96 1.79 -13.12
N VAL A 206 -1.26 2.55 -12.06
CA VAL A 206 -0.24 3.25 -11.27
C VAL A 206 0.72 2.25 -10.62
N LEU A 207 0.20 1.15 -10.06
CA LEU A 207 1.03 0.06 -9.52
C LEU A 207 1.93 -0.55 -10.59
N GLY A 208 1.40 -0.83 -11.79
CA GLY A 208 2.18 -1.34 -12.91
C GLY A 208 3.33 -0.43 -13.32
N LEU A 209 3.12 0.89 -13.33
CA LEU A 209 4.16 1.88 -13.62
C LEU A 209 5.27 1.89 -12.54
N ILE A 210 4.89 1.83 -11.28
CA ILE A 210 5.85 1.81 -10.16
C ILE A 210 6.65 0.49 -10.16
N LEU A 211 5.94 -0.64 -10.24
CA LEU A 211 6.55 -1.96 -10.24
C LEU A 211 7.36 -2.23 -11.51
N GLY A 212 7.00 -1.64 -12.64
CA GLY A 212 7.69 -1.80 -13.92
C GLY A 212 9.16 -1.43 -13.83
N LYS A 213 9.47 -0.30 -13.19
CA LYS A 213 10.88 0.12 -12.98
C LYS A 213 11.64 -0.84 -12.07
N ILE A 214 11.01 -1.36 -11.02
CA ILE A 214 11.63 -2.34 -10.11
C ILE A 214 11.86 -3.66 -10.84
N ALA A 215 10.88 -4.11 -11.63
CA ALA A 215 10.99 -5.32 -12.44
C ALA A 215 12.09 -5.20 -13.50
N GLU A 216 12.19 -4.05 -14.18
CA GLU A 216 13.25 -3.76 -15.13
C GLU A 216 14.63 -3.82 -14.49
N MET A 217 14.82 -3.15 -13.35
CA MET A 217 16.09 -3.20 -12.61
C MET A 217 16.45 -4.62 -12.20
N GLY A 218 15.49 -5.37 -11.65
CA GLY A 218 15.68 -6.78 -11.27
C GLY A 218 16.04 -7.66 -12.46
N TYR A 219 15.38 -7.45 -13.60
CA TYR A 219 15.65 -8.17 -14.84
C TYR A 219 17.06 -7.88 -15.36
N VAL A 220 17.45 -6.60 -15.49
CA VAL A 220 18.79 -6.19 -15.93
C VAL A 220 19.86 -6.74 -14.99
N GLN A 221 19.66 -6.65 -13.69
CA GLN A 221 20.61 -7.19 -12.70
C GLN A 221 20.73 -8.72 -12.81
N THR A 222 19.64 -9.42 -13.06
CA THR A 222 19.66 -10.88 -13.26
C THR A 222 20.42 -11.26 -14.53
N ILE A 223 20.22 -10.53 -15.64
CA ILE A 223 20.97 -10.77 -16.88
C ILE A 223 22.46 -10.52 -16.68
N LEU A 224 22.83 -9.39 -16.08
CA LEU A 224 24.25 -9.05 -15.83
C LEU A 224 24.93 -10.09 -14.94
N THR A 225 24.25 -10.53 -13.87
CA THR A 225 24.76 -11.60 -13.01
C THR A 225 24.83 -12.94 -13.73
N GLY A 226 23.80 -13.24 -14.55
CA GLY A 226 23.73 -14.49 -15.30
C GLY A 226 24.75 -14.60 -16.43
N GLN A 227 25.18 -13.46 -17.03
CA GLN A 227 26.25 -13.45 -18.05
C GLN A 227 27.58 -13.95 -17.48
N ALA A 228 27.85 -13.74 -16.18
CA ALA A 228 29.01 -14.28 -15.50
C ALA A 228 28.95 -15.81 -15.34
N TYR A 229 27.76 -16.43 -15.49
CA TYR A 229 27.51 -17.86 -15.28
C TYR A 229 27.07 -18.62 -16.54
N GLN A 230 27.25 -18.05 -17.74
CA GLN A 230 26.89 -18.62 -19.05
C GLN A 230 25.39 -18.89 -19.30
N TYR A 231 24.50 -18.76 -18.30
CA TYR A 231 23.07 -19.05 -18.43
C TYR A 231 22.19 -17.97 -17.76
N PRO A 232 22.06 -16.78 -18.38
CA PRO A 232 21.43 -15.63 -17.75
C PRO A 232 19.96 -15.86 -17.36
N PHE A 233 19.18 -16.58 -18.17
CA PHE A 233 17.77 -16.81 -17.88
C PHE A 233 17.50 -17.91 -16.84
N LEU A 234 18.37 -18.93 -16.76
CA LEU A 234 18.21 -20.01 -15.78
C LEU A 234 18.41 -19.52 -14.35
N LYS A 235 19.17 -18.46 -14.16
CA LYS A 235 19.42 -17.86 -12.83
C LYS A 235 18.12 -17.38 -12.14
N LEU A 236 17.12 -16.95 -12.92
CA LEU A 236 15.79 -16.60 -12.39
C LEU A 236 15.09 -17.78 -11.70
N PHE A 237 15.44 -19.01 -12.07
CA PHE A 237 14.79 -20.23 -11.61
C PHE A 237 15.65 -21.06 -10.66
N GLU A 238 16.85 -20.65 -10.29
CA GLU A 238 17.73 -21.42 -9.41
C GLU A 238 17.35 -21.37 -7.94
N SER A 239 16.70 -20.27 -7.48
CA SER A 239 16.44 -20.11 -6.06
C SER A 239 15.09 -20.69 -5.66
N GLY A 240 15.02 -21.39 -4.52
CA GLY A 240 13.74 -21.88 -3.97
C GLY A 240 12.73 -20.77 -3.74
N LEU A 241 13.19 -19.56 -3.41
CA LEU A 241 12.35 -18.37 -3.29
C LEU A 241 11.71 -17.97 -4.62
N SER A 242 12.46 -18.06 -5.74
CA SER A 242 11.92 -17.80 -7.09
C SER A 242 10.78 -18.75 -7.43
N HIS A 243 10.91 -20.04 -7.12
CA HIS A 243 9.85 -21.02 -7.36
C HIS A 243 8.59 -20.72 -6.57
N ILE A 244 8.73 -20.31 -5.29
CA ILE A 244 7.59 -19.92 -4.45
C ILE A 244 6.91 -18.68 -5.03
N LEU A 245 7.67 -17.66 -5.43
CA LEU A 245 7.14 -16.43 -6.00
C LEU A 245 6.42 -16.68 -7.34
N ILE A 246 7.02 -17.48 -8.22
CA ILE A 246 6.40 -17.89 -9.49
C ILE A 246 5.10 -18.66 -9.22
N GLY A 247 5.11 -19.59 -8.28
CA GLY A 247 3.91 -20.32 -7.86
C GLY A 247 2.81 -19.38 -7.37
N MET A 248 3.13 -18.39 -6.54
CA MET A 248 2.18 -17.38 -6.07
C MET A 248 1.62 -16.53 -7.21
N ILE A 249 2.45 -16.11 -8.18
CA ILE A 249 2.01 -15.35 -9.36
C ILE A 249 1.04 -16.19 -10.19
N LEU A 250 1.37 -17.45 -10.46
CA LEU A 250 0.51 -18.35 -11.23
C LEU A 250 -0.82 -18.60 -10.52
N VAL A 251 -0.82 -18.84 -9.21
CA VAL A 251 -2.04 -18.98 -8.40
C VAL A 251 -2.87 -17.70 -8.44
N SER A 252 -2.24 -16.54 -8.25
CA SER A 252 -2.91 -15.23 -8.29
C SER A 252 -3.53 -14.94 -9.66
N ALA A 253 -2.83 -15.25 -10.75
CA ALA A 253 -3.32 -15.04 -12.11
C ALA A 253 -4.46 -16.00 -12.49
N THR A 254 -4.40 -17.25 -12.02
CA THR A 254 -5.40 -18.27 -12.36
C THR A 254 -6.63 -18.25 -11.45
N TRP A 255 -6.50 -17.77 -10.21
CA TRP A 255 -7.58 -17.74 -9.22
C TRP A 255 -8.88 -17.07 -9.69
N PRO A 256 -8.87 -15.88 -10.34
CA PRO A 256 -10.07 -15.24 -10.84
C PRO A 256 -10.83 -16.13 -11.86
N TYR A 257 -10.09 -16.80 -12.74
CA TYR A 257 -10.66 -17.70 -13.75
C TYR A 257 -11.27 -18.95 -13.11
N LEU A 258 -10.56 -19.56 -12.16
CA LEU A 258 -11.06 -20.72 -11.43
C LEU A 258 -12.29 -20.39 -10.57
N SER A 259 -12.29 -19.21 -9.94
CA SER A 259 -13.43 -18.75 -9.13
C SER A 259 -14.66 -18.44 -10.00
N ALA A 260 -14.46 -17.85 -11.18
CA ALA A 260 -15.53 -17.61 -12.15
C ALA A 260 -16.10 -18.91 -12.71
N LEU A 261 -15.24 -19.90 -13.00
CA LEU A 261 -15.65 -21.22 -13.47
C LEU A 261 -16.48 -21.95 -12.40
N LYS A 262 -16.01 -21.96 -11.14
CA LYS A 262 -16.76 -22.52 -10.01
C LYS A 262 -18.16 -21.89 -9.86
N ARG A 263 -18.27 -20.57 -10.00
CA ARG A 263 -19.57 -19.87 -9.94
C ARG A 263 -20.50 -20.30 -11.07
N ARG A 264 -19.98 -20.44 -12.31
CA ARG A 264 -20.76 -20.92 -13.48
C ARG A 264 -21.24 -22.36 -13.29
N ILE A 265 -20.41 -23.25 -12.76
CA ILE A 265 -20.78 -24.65 -12.50
C ILE A 265 -21.88 -24.71 -11.42
N LYS A 266 -21.71 -23.95 -10.31
CA LYS A 266 -22.68 -23.92 -9.22
C LYS A 266 -24.03 -23.33 -9.65
N SER A 267 -24.06 -22.35 -10.55
CA SER A 267 -25.31 -21.77 -11.07
C SER A 267 -26.01 -22.71 -12.05
N ARG A 268 -25.31 -23.64 -12.73
CA ARG A 268 -25.94 -24.69 -13.55
C ARG A 268 -26.52 -25.80 -12.71
N SER A 269 -25.88 -26.20 -11.62
CA SER A 269 -26.36 -27.25 -10.71
C SER A 269 -27.59 -26.85 -9.89
N GLN A 270 -27.92 -25.56 -9.79
CA GLN A 270 -29.13 -25.08 -9.12
C GLN A 270 -30.31 -24.86 -10.07
N LYS A 271 -30.13 -25.10 -11.38
CA LYS A 271 -31.18 -24.98 -12.39
C LYS A 271 -31.69 -26.34 -12.91
N VAL A 272 -31.17 -27.42 -12.37
CA VAL A 272 -31.66 -28.81 -12.53
C VAL A 272 -32.29 -29.25 -11.21
#